data_997f53a0b649559942b4ce7c0dc03600
#
_entry.id   997f53a0b649559942b4ce7c0dc03600
#
_cell.length_a   1.000
_cell.length_b   1.000
_cell.length_c   1.000
_cell.angle_alpha   90.00
_cell.angle_beta   90.00
_cell.angle_gamma   90.00
#
_symmetry.space_group_name_H-M   'P 1'
#
loop_
_entity.id
_entity.type
_entity.pdbx_description
1 polymer ?
#
loop_
_entity_poly.entity_id
_entity_poly.type
_entity_poly.pdbx_seq_one_letter_code
_entity_poly.pdbx_strand_id
1 'polypeptide(L)'
;MASIDSGGDGGGHKKGPGVKKAKKMSTKVDMTPMVDLGFLLITFFIFTSTMSQPTAMNLFMPKDVDKPEEQNKVKESGAFTIMLGKDDVVYYYEGMDPAAEGNFRSASFKTIRDELIRKRQNTNTEDLVVIIKPTPDATYKNTVDILDEMTINEIKRYAMVDISDVEYQLVKITEAAAGIK
;
A
#
# COMPACT_ATOMS: atom_id res chain seq x y z
N MET A 1 34.09 -11.73 -21.86
CA MET A 1 34.78 -11.66 -23.18
C MET A 1 34.61 -12.98 -23.88
N ALA A 2 33.72 -13.05 -24.83
CA ALA A 2 33.55 -14.24 -25.69
C ALA A 2 34.12 -13.90 -27.08
N SER A 3 35.30 -14.39 -27.39
CA SER A 3 35.91 -14.30 -28.70
C SER A 3 35.75 -15.63 -29.43
N ILE A 4 35.07 -15.62 -30.55
CA ILE A 4 35.00 -16.80 -31.44
C ILE A 4 36.16 -16.71 -32.40
N ASP A 5 37.12 -17.64 -32.26
CA ASP A 5 38.26 -17.78 -33.13
C ASP A 5 37.93 -18.89 -34.16
N SER A 6 37.74 -18.54 -35.42
CA SER A 6 37.63 -19.51 -36.51
C SER A 6 38.97 -19.70 -37.16
N GLY A 7 39.70 -20.77 -36.72
CA GLY A 7 40.89 -21.22 -37.35
C GLY A 7 40.62 -21.85 -38.71
N GLY A 8 41.11 -21.28 -39.75
CA GLY A 8 41.08 -21.84 -41.11
C GLY A 8 42.43 -22.42 -41.50
N ASP A 9 42.42 -23.67 -41.80
CA ASP A 9 43.48 -24.60 -42.22
C ASP A 9 44.26 -24.10 -43.44
N GLY A 10 45.54 -24.33 -43.39
CA GLY A 10 46.51 -23.96 -44.41
C GLY A 10 46.82 -25.05 -45.38
N GLY A 11 46.41 -24.87 -46.62
CA GLY A 11 46.83 -25.67 -47.76
C GLY A 11 47.95 -24.95 -48.52
N GLY A 12 49.16 -25.51 -48.55
CA GLY A 12 50.30 -24.97 -49.29
C GLY A 12 50.18 -25.20 -50.79
N HIS A 13 50.40 -24.13 -51.59
CA HIS A 13 50.73 -24.22 -53.00
C HIS A 13 51.77 -23.20 -53.40
N LYS A 14 52.62 -23.66 -54.37
CA LYS A 14 53.89 -23.12 -54.85
C LYS A 14 53.84 -21.66 -55.29
N LYS A 15 54.96 -20.97 -55.06
CA LYS A 15 55.27 -19.59 -55.42
C LYS A 15 55.21 -19.35 -56.90
N GLY A 16 54.32 -18.46 -57.34
CA GLY A 16 54.39 -17.67 -58.58
C GLY A 16 54.79 -16.22 -58.22
N PRO A 17 55.46 -15.49 -59.09
CA PRO A 17 55.96 -14.14 -58.75
C PRO A 17 54.83 -13.13 -58.84
N GLY A 18 54.64 -12.35 -57.80
CA GLY A 18 54.05 -11.06 -57.94
C GLY A 18 52.66 -10.79 -57.31
N VAL A 19 52.05 -11.67 -56.57
CA VAL A 19 50.80 -11.33 -55.89
C VAL A 19 51.05 -11.07 -54.40
N LYS A 20 51.00 -9.78 -54.01
CA LYS A 20 50.96 -9.38 -52.60
C LYS A 20 49.72 -10.00 -51.96
N LYS A 21 49.85 -11.01 -51.09
CA LYS A 21 48.75 -11.57 -50.32
C LYS A 21 48.15 -10.40 -49.48
N ALA A 22 46.94 -10.03 -49.80
CA ALA A 22 46.17 -9.15 -48.96
C ALA A 22 46.07 -9.81 -47.58
N LYS A 23 46.56 -9.10 -46.56
CA LYS A 23 46.49 -9.53 -45.15
C LYS A 23 45.02 -9.68 -44.83
N LYS A 24 44.52 -10.94 -44.62
CA LYS A 24 43.18 -11.18 -44.17
C LYS A 24 43.01 -10.47 -42.84
N MET A 25 42.30 -9.38 -42.81
CA MET A 25 41.89 -8.74 -41.56
C MET A 25 40.94 -9.71 -40.89
N SER A 26 41.31 -10.20 -39.72
CA SER A 26 40.40 -10.93 -38.84
C SER A 26 39.27 -10.00 -38.46
N THR A 27 38.07 -10.24 -39.00
CA THR A 27 36.85 -9.57 -38.56
C THR A 27 36.44 -10.17 -37.24
N LYS A 28 37.11 -9.75 -36.16
CA LYS A 28 36.60 -9.96 -34.81
C LYS A 28 35.44 -9.01 -34.61
N VAL A 29 34.24 -9.54 -34.65
CA VAL A 29 33.03 -8.78 -34.29
C VAL A 29 33.04 -8.65 -32.78
N ASP A 30 33.18 -7.43 -32.29
CA ASP A 30 33.05 -7.15 -30.87
C ASP A 30 31.56 -7.20 -30.50
N MET A 31 31.19 -8.19 -29.68
CA MET A 31 29.80 -8.41 -29.25
C MET A 31 29.46 -7.60 -28.00
N THR A 32 30.43 -6.87 -27.43
CA THR A 32 30.22 -6.09 -26.20
C THR A 32 29.08 -5.09 -26.32
N PRO A 33 28.93 -4.31 -27.42
CA PRO A 33 27.81 -3.37 -27.54
C PRO A 33 26.44 -4.06 -27.59
N MET A 34 26.36 -5.26 -28.15
CA MET A 34 25.08 -5.99 -28.22
C MET A 34 24.65 -6.51 -26.83
N VAL A 35 25.63 -6.99 -26.04
CA VAL A 35 25.36 -7.45 -24.67
C VAL A 35 24.97 -6.27 -23.78
N ASP A 36 25.61 -5.12 -23.92
CA ASP A 36 25.30 -3.91 -23.17
C ASP A 36 23.89 -3.40 -23.49
N LEU A 37 23.52 -3.36 -24.78
CA LEU A 37 22.17 -3.01 -25.18
C LEU A 37 21.13 -3.96 -24.57
N GLY A 38 21.39 -5.28 -24.58
CA GLY A 38 20.51 -6.27 -23.97
C GLY A 38 20.38 -6.07 -22.46
N PHE A 39 21.49 -5.78 -21.78
CA PHE A 39 21.50 -5.52 -20.35
C PHE A 39 20.70 -4.25 -20.00
N LEU A 40 20.93 -3.16 -20.72
CA LEU A 40 20.17 -1.91 -20.55
C LEU A 40 18.67 -2.12 -20.79
N LEU A 41 18.29 -2.91 -21.80
CA LEU A 41 16.90 -3.22 -22.06
C LEU A 41 16.26 -4.00 -20.90
N ILE A 42 16.93 -5.02 -20.40
CA ILE A 42 16.45 -5.83 -19.27
C ILE A 42 16.33 -4.98 -18.01
N THR A 43 17.34 -4.19 -17.67
CA THR A 43 17.29 -3.32 -16.50
C THR A 43 16.19 -2.27 -16.59
N PHE A 44 15.97 -1.71 -17.78
CA PHE A 44 14.86 -0.78 -18.02
C PHE A 44 13.51 -1.45 -17.81
N PHE A 45 13.29 -2.67 -18.34
CA PHE A 45 12.02 -3.40 -18.14
C PHE A 45 11.79 -3.78 -16.68
N ILE A 46 12.83 -4.25 -15.97
CA ILE A 46 12.70 -4.55 -14.54
C ILE A 46 12.35 -3.28 -13.77
N PHE A 47 13.02 -2.18 -14.03
CA PHE A 47 12.76 -0.91 -13.36
C PHE A 47 11.34 -0.40 -13.62
N THR A 48 10.91 -0.36 -14.87
CA THR A 48 9.55 0.08 -15.23
C THR A 48 8.47 -0.85 -14.67
N SER A 49 8.70 -2.16 -14.66
CA SER A 49 7.78 -3.15 -14.11
C SER A 49 7.62 -3.00 -12.59
N THR A 50 8.70 -2.74 -11.85
CA THR A 50 8.64 -2.52 -10.39
C THR A 50 7.96 -1.22 -10.02
N MET A 51 8.13 -0.16 -10.82
CA MET A 51 7.43 1.13 -10.60
C MET A 51 5.96 1.09 -10.99
N SER A 52 5.55 0.16 -11.86
CA SER A 52 4.17 0.02 -12.33
C SER A 52 3.28 -0.81 -11.39
N GLN A 53 3.81 -1.31 -10.27
CA GLN A 53 2.98 -2.05 -9.33
C GLN A 53 2.02 -1.08 -8.63
N PRO A 54 0.71 -1.25 -8.79
CA PRO A 54 -0.26 -0.44 -8.08
C PRO A 54 -0.10 -0.72 -6.59
N THR A 55 0.13 0.32 -5.81
CA THR A 55 0.11 0.24 -4.35
C THR A 55 -1.35 0.13 -3.92
N ALA A 56 -1.86 -1.10 -3.84
CA ALA A 56 -3.18 -1.33 -3.31
C ALA A 56 -3.12 -1.34 -1.79
N MET A 57 -4.01 -0.62 -1.14
CA MET A 57 -4.20 -0.71 0.31
C MET A 57 -4.78 -2.08 0.65
N ASN A 58 -4.16 -2.76 1.61
CA ASN A 58 -4.70 -4.01 2.14
C ASN A 58 -5.83 -3.69 3.13
N LEU A 59 -7.06 -3.73 2.65
CA LEU A 59 -8.23 -3.58 3.49
C LEU A 59 -8.59 -4.96 4.08
N PHE A 60 -8.44 -5.11 5.39
CA PHE A 60 -8.89 -6.29 6.11
C PHE A 60 -10.40 -6.17 6.37
N MET A 61 -11.21 -6.72 5.49
CA MET A 61 -12.63 -6.90 5.78
C MET A 61 -12.82 -8.12 6.68
N PRO A 62 -13.60 -8.01 7.77
CA PRO A 62 -14.03 -9.18 8.52
C PRO A 62 -14.77 -10.13 7.58
N LYS A 63 -14.44 -11.43 7.59
CA LYS A 63 -15.24 -12.42 6.88
C LYS A 63 -16.58 -12.52 7.60
N ASP A 64 -17.67 -12.49 6.85
CA ASP A 64 -18.98 -12.90 7.36
C ASP A 64 -18.85 -14.35 7.83
N VAL A 65 -18.74 -14.55 9.12
CA VAL A 65 -18.67 -15.88 9.73
C VAL A 65 -20.08 -16.21 10.18
N ASP A 66 -20.67 -17.23 9.59
CA ASP A 66 -21.99 -17.74 9.92
C ASP A 66 -22.14 -18.27 11.37
N LYS A 67 -21.06 -18.24 12.16
CA LYS A 67 -21.04 -18.67 13.55
C LYS A 67 -20.65 -17.52 14.47
N PRO A 68 -21.54 -17.05 15.35
CA PRO A 68 -21.27 -15.97 16.32
C PRO A 68 -20.17 -16.30 17.35
N GLU A 69 -19.79 -17.57 17.48
CA GLU A 69 -18.87 -18.03 18.52
C GLU A 69 -17.37 -17.90 18.15
N GLU A 70 -17.03 -17.70 16.89
CA GLU A 70 -15.65 -17.56 16.42
C GLU A 70 -15.23 -16.11 16.10
N GLN A 71 -16.10 -15.14 16.35
CA GLN A 71 -15.66 -13.76 16.36
C GLN A 71 -14.63 -13.63 17.48
N ASN A 72 -13.38 -13.42 17.09
CA ASN A 72 -12.33 -13.03 18.04
C ASN A 72 -12.90 -11.90 18.89
N LYS A 73 -13.27 -12.21 20.14
CA LYS A 73 -13.73 -11.22 21.10
C LYS A 73 -12.64 -10.18 21.21
N VAL A 74 -12.79 -9.10 20.49
CA VAL A 74 -11.95 -7.92 20.65
C VAL A 74 -12.12 -7.54 22.11
N LYS A 75 -11.02 -7.51 22.87
CA LYS A 75 -11.11 -7.01 24.24
C LYS A 75 -11.68 -5.59 24.15
N GLU A 76 -12.71 -5.34 24.90
CA GLU A 76 -13.46 -4.08 24.88
C GLU A 76 -12.55 -2.86 25.00
N SER A 77 -11.50 -2.97 25.80
CA SER A 77 -10.46 -1.95 25.97
C SER A 77 -9.59 -1.70 24.72
N GLY A 78 -9.53 -2.66 23.79
CA GLY A 78 -8.73 -2.57 22.56
C GLY A 78 -9.50 -2.02 21.35
N ALA A 79 -10.81 -1.93 21.44
CA ALA A 79 -11.64 -1.40 20.36
C ALA A 79 -11.57 0.13 20.30
N PHE A 80 -11.38 0.66 19.07
CA PHE A 80 -11.42 2.09 18.79
C PHE A 80 -12.23 2.31 17.52
N THR A 81 -13.39 2.94 17.65
CA THR A 81 -14.28 3.17 16.51
C THR A 81 -14.18 4.59 16.03
N ILE A 82 -14.00 4.76 14.72
CA ILE A 82 -13.91 6.04 14.01
C ILE A 82 -15.09 6.13 13.05
N MET A 83 -15.86 7.20 13.14
CA MET A 83 -16.93 7.50 12.20
C MET A 83 -16.59 8.76 11.42
N LEU A 84 -16.77 8.71 10.12
CA LEU A 84 -16.50 9.84 9.23
C LEU A 84 -17.79 10.61 9.00
N GLY A 85 -17.82 11.85 9.47
CA GLY A 85 -18.96 12.74 9.30
C GLY A 85 -18.83 13.66 8.10
N LYS A 86 -19.70 14.66 8.05
CA LYS A 86 -19.69 15.74 7.08
C LYS A 86 -18.58 16.76 7.39
N ASP A 87 -18.18 17.55 6.39
CA ASP A 87 -17.25 18.69 6.52
C ASP A 87 -15.90 18.36 7.20
N ASP A 88 -15.31 17.21 6.85
CA ASP A 88 -14.02 16.76 7.38
C ASP A 88 -14.00 16.57 8.91
N VAL A 89 -15.16 16.37 9.53
CA VAL A 89 -15.26 16.05 10.96
C VAL A 89 -15.21 14.54 11.16
N VAL A 90 -14.43 14.13 12.14
CA VAL A 90 -14.27 12.74 12.54
C VAL A 90 -14.83 12.56 13.93
N TYR A 91 -15.69 11.57 14.13
CA TYR A 91 -16.20 11.19 15.43
C TYR A 91 -15.54 9.90 15.87
N TYR A 92 -15.29 9.74 17.14
CA TYR A 92 -14.67 8.53 17.65
C TYR A 92 -15.14 8.19 19.06
N TYR A 93 -15.06 6.92 19.38
CA TYR A 93 -15.27 6.43 20.74
C TYR A 93 -14.41 5.20 21.01
N GLU A 94 -14.18 4.91 22.29
CA GLU A 94 -13.42 3.76 22.75
C GLU A 94 -14.36 2.67 23.27
N GLY A 95 -14.01 1.40 23.04
CA GLY A 95 -14.83 0.29 23.46
C GLY A 95 -15.98 -0.04 22.51
N MET A 96 -17.03 -0.66 23.04
CA MET A 96 -18.17 -1.15 22.25
C MET A 96 -19.43 -0.27 22.35
N ASP A 97 -19.52 0.58 23.37
CA ASP A 97 -20.71 1.40 23.59
C ASP A 97 -20.47 2.87 23.25
N PRO A 98 -21.07 3.38 22.15
CA PRO A 98 -20.97 4.78 21.79
C PRO A 98 -21.73 5.70 22.71
N ALA A 99 -22.75 5.19 23.43
CA ALA A 99 -23.62 5.97 24.29
C ALA A 99 -23.07 6.15 25.73
N ALA A 100 -21.95 5.52 26.06
CA ALA A 100 -21.33 5.69 27.38
C ALA A 100 -20.97 7.17 27.61
N GLU A 101 -21.23 7.64 28.83
CA GLU A 101 -21.13 9.06 29.19
C GLU A 101 -19.71 9.61 28.89
N GLY A 102 -19.61 10.62 28.01
CA GLY A 102 -18.34 11.25 27.65
C GLY A 102 -17.40 10.45 26.71
N ASN A 103 -17.86 9.31 26.22
CA ASN A 103 -17.06 8.45 25.34
C ASN A 103 -17.07 8.95 23.88
N PHE A 104 -18.21 9.47 23.43
CA PHE A 104 -18.36 9.99 22.07
C PHE A 104 -17.72 11.38 21.94
N ARG A 105 -16.71 11.48 21.07
CA ARG A 105 -15.94 12.71 20.88
C ARG A 105 -15.81 13.03 19.40
N SER A 106 -15.60 14.32 19.12
CA SER A 106 -15.31 14.81 17.77
C SER A 106 -13.85 15.26 17.65
N ALA A 107 -13.28 15.06 16.49
CA ALA A 107 -11.93 15.45 16.14
C ALA A 107 -11.88 15.92 14.68
N SER A 108 -10.82 16.60 14.32
CA SER A 108 -10.46 16.84 12.92
C SER A 108 -9.45 15.78 12.47
N PHE A 109 -9.21 15.66 11.15
CA PHE A 109 -8.16 14.78 10.63
C PHE A 109 -6.76 15.08 11.18
N LYS A 110 -6.51 16.28 11.66
CA LYS A 110 -5.24 16.63 12.29
C LYS A 110 -5.12 16.11 13.71
N THR A 111 -6.21 16.15 14.47
CA THR A 111 -6.22 15.78 15.90
C THR A 111 -6.48 14.31 16.12
N ILE A 112 -7.14 13.62 15.19
CA ILE A 112 -7.39 12.18 15.28
C ILE A 112 -6.08 11.36 15.31
N ARG A 113 -5.02 11.86 14.65
CA ARG A 113 -3.70 11.24 14.70
C ARG A 113 -3.16 11.15 16.12
N ASP A 114 -3.25 12.23 16.88
CA ASP A 114 -2.76 12.24 18.27
C ASP A 114 -3.53 11.25 19.14
N GLU A 115 -4.84 11.13 18.92
CA GLU A 115 -5.68 10.16 19.62
C GLU A 115 -5.34 8.71 19.26
N LEU A 116 -5.08 8.45 17.97
CA LEU A 116 -4.62 7.14 17.51
C LEU A 116 -3.27 6.75 18.11
N ILE A 117 -2.33 7.68 18.14
CA ILE A 117 -1.01 7.47 18.77
C ILE A 117 -1.18 7.19 20.26
N ARG A 118 -2.00 7.99 20.96
CA ARG A 118 -2.30 7.79 22.38
C ARG A 118 -2.90 6.41 22.64
N LYS A 119 -3.88 6.01 21.83
CA LYS A 119 -4.53 4.71 21.97
C LYS A 119 -3.55 3.56 21.71
N ARG A 120 -2.71 3.67 20.66
CA ARG A 120 -1.67 2.69 20.36
C ARG A 120 -0.66 2.51 21.50
N GLN A 121 -0.28 3.63 22.15
CA GLN A 121 0.67 3.56 23.28
C GLN A 121 0.06 2.93 24.53
N ASN A 122 -1.24 3.09 24.74
CA ASN A 122 -1.96 2.60 25.93
C ASN A 122 -2.53 1.19 25.76
N THR A 123 -2.51 0.66 24.53
CA THR A 123 -3.10 -0.65 24.20
C THR A 123 -2.05 -1.54 23.54
N ASN A 124 -2.04 -2.84 23.88
CA ASN A 124 -1.18 -3.80 23.19
C ASN A 124 -1.50 -3.83 21.70
N THR A 125 -0.47 -3.86 20.86
CA THR A 125 -0.59 -3.87 19.39
C THR A 125 -1.43 -5.06 18.89
N GLU A 126 -1.46 -6.17 19.61
CA GLU A 126 -2.25 -7.36 19.27
C GLU A 126 -3.73 -7.23 19.64
N ASP A 127 -4.06 -6.41 20.63
CA ASP A 127 -5.43 -6.21 21.10
C ASP A 127 -6.10 -4.99 20.41
N LEU A 128 -5.30 -4.06 19.87
CA LEU A 128 -5.82 -2.86 19.19
C LEU A 128 -6.51 -3.21 17.87
N VAL A 129 -7.78 -2.86 17.78
CA VAL A 129 -8.57 -2.97 16.55
C VAL A 129 -9.25 -1.63 16.29
N VAL A 130 -9.02 -1.07 15.13
CA VAL A 130 -9.69 0.16 14.70
C VAL A 130 -10.83 -0.19 13.75
N ILE A 131 -12.02 0.29 14.05
CA ILE A 131 -13.22 0.11 13.24
C ILE A 131 -13.55 1.43 12.57
N ILE A 132 -13.57 1.46 11.26
CA ILE A 132 -13.86 2.66 10.47
C ILE A 132 -15.28 2.56 9.92
N LYS A 133 -16.11 3.53 10.23
CA LYS A 133 -17.52 3.57 9.81
C LYS A 133 -17.81 4.87 9.06
N PRO A 134 -17.73 4.87 7.73
CA PRO A 134 -18.11 6.05 6.95
C PRO A 134 -19.61 6.28 7.03
N THR A 135 -20.03 7.54 7.29
CA THR A 135 -21.44 7.91 7.13
C THR A 135 -21.77 8.11 5.65
N PRO A 136 -23.04 8.08 5.25
CA PRO A 136 -23.47 8.40 3.88
C PRO A 136 -23.07 9.82 3.43
N ASP A 137 -22.84 10.73 4.39
CA ASP A 137 -22.46 12.11 4.13
C ASP A 137 -20.93 12.31 4.05
N ALA A 138 -20.16 11.27 4.36
CA ALA A 138 -18.70 11.31 4.30
C ALA A 138 -18.19 11.31 2.85
N THR A 139 -17.12 12.05 2.60
CA THR A 139 -16.49 12.06 1.27
C THR A 139 -15.55 10.86 1.11
N TYR A 140 -15.39 10.39 -0.13
CA TYR A 140 -14.40 9.36 -0.45
C TYR A 140 -12.98 9.78 -0.02
N LYS A 141 -12.65 11.07 -0.15
CA LYS A 141 -11.39 11.63 0.30
C LYS A 141 -11.16 11.34 1.78
N ASN A 142 -12.17 11.57 2.63
CA ASN A 142 -12.08 11.34 4.08
C ASN A 142 -11.81 9.87 4.40
N THR A 143 -12.40 8.96 3.62
CA THR A 143 -12.15 7.53 3.75
C THR A 143 -10.71 7.18 3.41
N VAL A 144 -10.16 7.74 2.34
CA VAL A 144 -8.77 7.51 1.96
C VAL A 144 -7.82 8.12 2.99
N ASP A 145 -8.06 9.35 3.42
CA ASP A 145 -7.23 10.04 4.40
C ASP A 145 -7.14 9.26 5.73
N ILE A 146 -8.24 8.66 6.20
CA ILE A 146 -8.20 7.86 7.43
C ILE A 146 -7.47 6.51 7.23
N LEU A 147 -7.58 5.89 6.06
CA LEU A 147 -6.83 4.68 5.73
C LEU A 147 -5.33 4.96 5.64
N ASP A 148 -4.94 6.12 5.13
CA ASP A 148 -3.55 6.57 5.14
C ASP A 148 -3.06 6.76 6.58
N GLU A 149 -3.88 7.31 7.48
CA GLU A 149 -3.55 7.42 8.90
C GLU A 149 -3.33 6.06 9.56
N MET A 150 -4.07 5.02 9.19
CA MET A 150 -3.83 3.65 9.68
C MET A 150 -2.43 3.16 9.27
N THR A 151 -2.05 3.42 8.02
CA THR A 151 -0.75 3.03 7.48
C THR A 151 0.39 3.84 8.13
N ILE A 152 0.24 5.15 8.26
CA ILE A 152 1.24 6.05 8.88
C ILE A 152 1.49 5.66 10.35
N ASN A 153 0.42 5.34 11.08
CA ASN A 153 0.51 4.97 12.49
C ASN A 153 0.78 3.46 12.68
N GLU A 154 1.08 2.70 11.63
CA GLU A 154 1.37 1.26 11.66
C GLU A 154 0.29 0.44 12.39
N ILE A 155 -0.97 0.82 12.24
CA ILE A 155 -2.10 0.08 12.79
C ILE A 155 -2.40 -1.09 11.87
N LYS A 156 -2.10 -2.30 12.34
CA LYS A 156 -2.18 -3.52 11.54
C LYS A 156 -3.58 -4.12 11.46
N ARG A 157 -4.42 -3.84 12.46
CA ARG A 157 -5.76 -4.43 12.56
C ARG A 157 -6.80 -3.33 12.50
N TYR A 158 -7.37 -3.15 11.34
CA TYR A 158 -8.50 -2.25 11.12
C TYR A 158 -9.51 -2.90 10.19
N ALA A 159 -10.75 -2.50 10.32
CA ALA A 159 -11.84 -2.97 9.48
C ALA A 159 -12.73 -1.80 9.08
N MET A 160 -13.26 -1.83 7.87
CA MET A 160 -14.30 -0.91 7.44
C MET A 160 -15.63 -1.63 7.51
N VAL A 161 -16.60 -1.03 8.20
CA VAL A 161 -17.92 -1.58 8.44
C VAL A 161 -18.96 -0.47 8.24
N ASP A 162 -20.16 -0.83 7.78
CA ASP A 162 -21.25 0.12 7.67
C ASP A 162 -21.64 0.67 9.04
N ILE A 163 -22.02 1.94 9.06
CA ILE A 163 -22.50 2.59 10.29
C ILE A 163 -23.87 2.05 10.67
N SER A 164 -24.08 1.83 11.98
CA SER A 164 -25.41 1.45 12.47
C SER A 164 -26.36 2.66 12.57
N ASP A 165 -27.68 2.42 12.53
CA ASP A 165 -28.69 3.48 12.62
C ASP A 165 -28.54 4.30 13.91
N VAL A 166 -28.19 3.65 15.02
CA VAL A 166 -28.01 4.30 16.32
C VAL A 166 -26.80 5.24 16.29
N GLU A 167 -25.68 4.79 15.76
CA GLU A 167 -24.47 5.59 15.63
C GLU A 167 -24.68 6.78 14.67
N TYR A 168 -25.37 6.53 13.56
CA TYR A 168 -25.69 7.60 12.61
C TYR A 168 -26.57 8.68 13.24
N GLN A 169 -27.54 8.32 14.08
CA GLN A 169 -28.35 9.25 14.82
C GLN A 169 -27.50 10.08 15.82
N LEU A 170 -26.55 9.45 16.51
CA LEU A 170 -25.63 10.16 17.41
C LEU A 170 -24.77 11.18 16.65
N VAL A 171 -24.24 10.80 15.49
CA VAL A 171 -23.50 11.72 14.63
C VAL A 171 -24.39 12.91 14.24
N LYS A 172 -25.62 12.67 13.78
CA LYS A 172 -26.56 13.73 13.37
C LYS A 172 -26.92 14.67 14.51
N ILE A 173 -27.16 14.15 15.71
CA ILE A 173 -27.45 14.98 16.90
C ILE A 173 -26.24 15.87 17.22
N THR A 174 -25.04 15.32 17.14
CA THR A 174 -23.81 16.06 17.43
C THR A 174 -23.51 17.11 16.37
N GLU A 175 -23.73 16.80 15.08
CA GLU A 175 -23.63 17.75 13.97
C GLU A 175 -24.61 18.92 14.14
N ALA A 176 -25.86 18.61 14.48
CA ALA A 176 -26.87 19.62 14.72
C ALA A 176 -26.52 20.52 15.93
N ALA A 177 -25.98 19.97 17.01
CA ALA A 177 -25.50 20.69 18.17
C ALA A 177 -24.29 21.59 17.87
N ALA A 178 -23.42 21.13 16.95
CA ALA A 178 -22.26 21.91 16.49
C ALA A 178 -22.58 22.94 15.39
N GLY A 179 -23.84 22.99 14.90
CA GLY A 179 -24.28 23.92 13.85
C GLY A 179 -23.80 23.56 12.45
N ILE A 180 -23.34 22.35 12.24
CA ILE A 180 -22.96 21.79 10.94
C ILE A 180 -24.25 21.43 10.20
N LYS A 181 -24.52 22.08 9.06
CA LYS A 181 -25.74 21.91 8.26
C LYS A 181 -25.47 21.10 6.99
#